data_9e2d8279fc9a472cace937ff5642c8de
#
_entry.id   9e2d8279fc9a472cace937ff5642c8de
#
_cell.length_a   1.000
_cell.length_b   1.000
_cell.length_c   1.000
_cell.angle_alpha   90.00
_cell.angle_beta   90.00
_cell.angle_gamma   90.00
#
_symmetry.space_group_name_H-M   'P 1'
#
loop_
_entity.id
_entity.type
_entity.pdbx_description
1 polymer ?
#
loop_
_entity_poly.entity_id
_entity_poly.type
_entity_poly.pdbx_seq_one_letter_code
_entity_poly.pdbx_strand_id
1 'polypeptide(L)' 'MLRLSILDQSVACAGRPQSEAIRNTIALAKHCEDFGYHRFWVSEHHNNDTIVGTAPEILIAAIAMTTE' A
#
# COMPACT_ATOMS: atom_id res chain seq x y z
N MET A 1 -5.23 -15.78 19.95
CA MET A 1 -4.29 -15.58 18.83
C MET A 1 -4.14 -14.10 18.53
N LEU A 2 -2.92 -13.64 18.40
CA LEU A 2 -2.64 -12.25 18.08
C LEU A 2 -2.94 -11.98 16.59
N ARG A 3 -3.69 -10.91 16.31
CA ARG A 3 -3.96 -10.48 14.95
C ARG A 3 -3.16 -9.22 14.67
N LEU A 4 -2.37 -9.25 13.61
CA LEU A 4 -1.55 -8.12 13.19
C LEU A 4 -2.08 -7.53 11.90
N SER A 5 -1.99 -6.20 11.80
CA SER A 5 -2.34 -5.46 10.60
C SER A 5 -1.14 -4.64 10.14
N ILE A 6 -1.12 -4.31 8.87
CA ILE A 6 -0.05 -3.52 8.25
C ILE A 6 -0.64 -2.17 7.81
N LEU A 7 0.10 -1.11 8.02
CA LEU A 7 -0.17 0.20 7.43
C LEU A 7 0.95 0.52 6.46
N ASP A 8 0.60 0.81 5.21
CA ASP A 8 1.56 1.27 4.21
C ASP A 8 1.13 2.63 3.68
N GLN A 9 2.10 3.54 3.54
CA GLN A 9 1.83 4.91 3.12
C GLN A 9 2.31 5.19 1.69
N SER A 10 2.76 4.17 0.98
CA SER A 10 3.29 4.30 -0.38
C SER A 10 4.43 5.32 -0.41
N VAL A 11 5.51 5.00 0.31
CA VAL A 11 6.65 5.91 0.46
C VAL A 11 7.55 5.80 -0.77
N ALA A 12 7.79 6.95 -1.42
CA ALA A 12 8.67 7.02 -2.58
C ALA A 12 10.13 6.92 -2.17
N CYS A 13 10.92 6.27 -3.03
CA CYS A 13 12.35 6.15 -2.83
C CYS A 13 13.10 7.21 -3.67
N ALA A 14 14.16 7.78 -3.11
CA ALA A 14 15.00 8.76 -3.82
C ALA A 14 15.54 8.13 -5.11
N GLY A 15 15.46 8.89 -6.20
CA GLY A 15 15.97 8.44 -7.50
C GLY A 15 15.07 7.44 -8.23
N ARG A 16 13.87 7.14 -7.68
CA ARG A 16 12.94 6.20 -8.30
C ARG A 16 11.62 6.90 -8.65
N PRO A 17 10.91 6.45 -9.69
CA PRO A 17 9.61 7.03 -10.03
C PRO A 17 8.60 6.86 -8.89
N GLN A 18 7.74 7.84 -8.67
CA GLN A 18 6.70 7.76 -7.65
C GLN A 18 5.71 6.63 -7.93
N SER A 19 5.44 6.35 -9.20
CA SER A 19 4.55 5.24 -9.57
C SER A 19 5.05 3.88 -9.07
N GLU A 20 6.36 3.72 -8.88
CA GLU A 20 6.93 2.51 -8.33
C GLU A 20 6.48 2.29 -6.88
N ALA A 21 6.37 3.36 -6.09
CA ALA A 21 5.89 3.25 -4.71
C ALA A 21 4.47 2.69 -4.67
N ILE A 22 3.60 3.10 -5.59
CA ILE A 22 2.24 2.59 -5.67
C ILE A 22 2.24 1.10 -6.05
N ARG A 23 3.05 0.71 -7.04
CA ARG A 23 3.16 -0.71 -7.43
C ARG A 23 3.71 -1.56 -6.29
N ASN A 24 4.67 -1.03 -5.55
CA ASN A 24 5.25 -1.72 -4.39
C ASN A 24 4.21 -1.91 -3.29
N THR A 25 3.32 -0.94 -3.07
CA THR A 25 2.23 -1.07 -2.12
C THR A 25 1.30 -2.23 -2.49
N ILE A 26 0.95 -2.33 -3.78
CA ILE A 26 0.08 -3.41 -4.25
C ILE A 26 0.77 -4.77 -4.06
N ALA A 27 2.05 -4.87 -4.41
CA ALA A 27 2.81 -6.10 -4.22
C ALA A 27 2.94 -6.46 -2.74
N LEU A 28 3.17 -5.47 -1.88
CA LEU A 28 3.27 -5.67 -0.43
C LEU A 28 1.96 -6.21 0.13
N ALA A 29 0.81 -5.67 -0.31
CA ALA A 29 -0.50 -6.13 0.14
C ALA A 29 -0.69 -7.61 -0.16
N LYS A 30 -0.29 -8.06 -1.35
CA LYS A 30 -0.37 -9.46 -1.72
C LYS A 30 0.51 -10.33 -0.83
N HIS A 31 1.73 -9.89 -0.56
CA HIS A 31 2.63 -10.62 0.34
C HIS A 31 2.06 -10.69 1.76
N CYS A 32 1.49 -9.59 2.25
CA CYS A 32 0.88 -9.55 3.58
C CYS A 32 -0.29 -10.53 3.69
N GLU A 33 -1.10 -10.64 2.64
CA GLU A 33 -2.17 -11.63 2.59
C GLU A 33 -1.61 -13.04 2.70
N ASP A 34 -0.56 -13.33 1.92
CA ASP A 34 0.06 -14.66 1.91
C ASP A 34 0.66 -15.03 3.28
N PHE A 35 1.13 -14.02 4.03
CA PHE A 35 1.66 -14.23 5.39
C PHE A 35 0.58 -14.24 6.47
N GLY A 36 -0.67 -14.01 6.12
CA GLY A 36 -1.79 -14.12 7.05
C GLY A 36 -2.04 -12.89 7.92
N TYR A 37 -1.59 -11.70 7.51
CA TYR A 37 -1.93 -10.48 8.23
C TYR A 37 -3.44 -10.23 8.16
N HIS A 38 -3.99 -9.67 9.24
CA HIS A 38 -5.44 -9.52 9.40
C HIS A 38 -6.01 -8.43 8.48
N ARG A 39 -5.37 -7.26 8.43
CA ARG A 39 -5.80 -6.13 7.62
C ARG A 39 -4.61 -5.40 7.03
N PHE A 40 -4.88 -4.76 5.90
CA PHE A 40 -3.92 -3.89 5.24
C PHE A 40 -4.54 -2.51 5.13
N TRP A 41 -3.87 -1.50 5.66
CA TRP A 41 -4.35 -0.12 5.70
C TRP A 41 -3.54 0.72 4.74
N VAL A 42 -4.21 1.62 4.03
CA VAL A 42 -3.57 2.62 3.19
C VAL A 42 -3.97 4.00 3.68
N SER A 43 -3.19 5.02 3.33
CA SER A 43 -3.41 6.39 3.79
C SER A 43 -3.69 7.33 2.63
N GLU A 44 -4.18 8.51 2.97
CA GLU A 44 -4.41 9.59 2.00
C GLU A 44 -3.58 10.80 2.42
N HIS A 45 -2.64 11.20 1.56
CA HIS A 45 -1.79 12.36 1.79
C HIS A 45 -1.73 13.21 0.51
N HIS A 46 -1.62 14.53 0.70
CA HIS A 46 -1.53 15.48 -0.41
C HIS A 46 -0.37 16.44 -0.16
N ASN A 47 0.23 16.93 -1.25
CA ASN A 47 1.35 17.86 -1.19
C ASN A 47 2.54 17.30 -0.38
N ASN A 48 2.81 16.02 -0.51
CA ASN A 48 3.91 15.36 0.19
C ASN A 48 4.85 14.76 -0.85
N ASP A 49 6.15 15.02 -0.71
CA ASP A 49 7.16 14.56 -1.67
C ASP A 49 7.52 13.09 -1.51
N THR A 50 7.28 12.50 -0.35
CA THR A 50 7.69 11.14 -0.05
C THR A 50 6.52 10.17 0.09
N ILE A 51 5.37 10.63 0.59
CA ILE A 51 4.19 9.79 0.72
C ILE A 51 3.29 10.07 -0.49
N VAL A 52 3.16 9.11 -1.38
CA VAL A 52 2.49 9.32 -2.68
C VAL A 52 1.09 8.70 -2.75
N GLY A 53 0.58 8.14 -1.65
CA GLY A 53 -0.78 7.62 -1.60
C GLY A 53 -1.81 8.74 -1.49
N THR A 54 -2.35 9.21 -2.61
CA THR A 54 -3.28 10.35 -2.65
C THR A 54 -4.73 9.94 -2.87
N ALA A 55 -4.97 8.74 -3.38
CA ALA A 55 -6.31 8.25 -3.71
C ALA A 55 -6.48 6.82 -3.17
N PRO A 56 -6.71 6.67 -1.85
CA PRO A 56 -6.80 5.34 -1.26
C PRO A 56 -7.93 4.50 -1.83
N GLU A 57 -9.04 5.11 -2.25
CA GLU A 57 -10.15 4.38 -2.85
C GLU A 57 -9.77 3.70 -4.16
N ILE A 58 -8.92 4.34 -4.97
CA ILE A 58 -8.42 3.74 -6.22
C ILE A 58 -7.40 2.63 -5.89
N LEU A 59 -6.53 2.89 -4.93
CA LEU A 59 -5.51 1.93 -4.51
C LEU A 59 -6.16 0.67 -3.90
N ILE A 60 -7.20 0.85 -3.10
CA ILE A 60 -7.95 -0.27 -2.53
C ILE A 60 -8.56 -1.13 -3.63
N ALA A 61 -9.12 -0.52 -4.68
CA ALA A 61 -9.67 -1.26 -5.81
C ALA A 61 -8.58 -2.10 -6.49
N ALA A 62 -7.40 -1.54 -6.71
CA ALA A 62 -6.29 -2.26 -7.32
C ALA A 62 -5.82 -3.43 -6.44
N ILE A 63 -5.72 -3.20 -5.13
CA ILE A 63 -5.33 -4.25 -4.18
C ILE A 63 -6.38 -5.37 -4.16
N ALA A 64 -7.66 -5.01 -4.17
CA ALA A 64 -8.74 -5.99 -4.17
C ALA A 64 -8.69 -6.92 -5.39
N MET A 65 -8.20 -6.43 -6.53
CA MET A 65 -8.07 -7.26 -7.73
C MET A 65 -6.92 -8.27 -7.64
N THR A 66 -5.99 -8.08 -6.71
CA THR A 66 -4.81 -8.96 -6.56
C THR A 66 -4.86 -9.81 -5.30
N THR A 67 -5.85 -9.59 -4.44
CA THR A 67 -6.02 -10.30 -3.16
C THR A 67 -7.39 -10.96 -3.09
N GLU A 68 -7.61 -11.72 -2.05
CA GLU A 68 -8.87 -12.42 -1.83
C GLU A 68 -9.64 -11.95 -0.60
#